data_1e44a989079dda55aa19dfa1cf688c18
#
_entry.id   1e44a989079dda55aa19dfa1cf688c18
#
_cell.length_a   1.000
_cell.length_b   1.000
_cell.length_c   1.000
_cell.angle_alpha   90.00
_cell.angle_beta   90.00
_cell.angle_gamma   90.00
#
_symmetry.space_group_name_H-M   'P 1'
#
loop_
_entity.id
_entity.type
_entity.pdbx_description
1 polymer ?
#
loop_
_entity_poly.entity_id
_entity_poly.type
_entity_poly.pdbx_seq_one_letter_code
_entity_poly.pdbx_strand_id
1 'polypeptide(L)'
;MPKDSLFWLTASVKAEGRGTDPFSERTWAKLDGKISDIRYGASSVSDVSIDGSLEKNLLKVDLLSKYPLAKMDVSLNATLHKHEVKAMLIADVENMDLQGMHLMANPFATSFQLFAEVESNLDEDNTIDVTLGNWEVVTPKQSFKPKTLTLHARTDIDTTRVSFHAGDLGIILTGNDCIHHITDKLTKVSNDITLQLERDSTVNLEILRPLLPDMYLEVRAGQDNPIYNYLQTYYVDFKSIAMNAYTSPETGIRMDASIYDLARDTMQIDTIRAEMHQDSLGLLYSAQVIKNKYRQQQPFSAGLDGQIRYDFGDARLYFKDGKGETGLLLGIRADKIQNGVKFHLFPDDPIIAFRPFKLNPDNYVVVRSMKDIEANLRLSGDNNAALWIHSQAESDEMEEVHAELNQIDLGIISNAFSYIPPMKGIL
;
A
#
# COMPACT_ATOMS: atom_id res chain seq x y z
N MET A 1 12.83 15.54 -6.06
CA MET A 1 12.50 16.99 -6.18
C MET A 1 12.69 17.40 -7.62
N PRO A 2 11.74 18.09 -8.27
CA PRO A 2 11.95 18.66 -9.58
C PRO A 2 13.13 19.65 -9.53
N LYS A 3 14.05 19.58 -10.46
CA LYS A 3 15.28 20.37 -10.48
C LYS A 3 15.09 21.89 -10.68
N ASP A 4 13.85 22.38 -10.88
CA ASP A 4 13.54 23.77 -11.26
C ASP A 4 12.55 24.48 -10.29
N SER A 5 12.40 23.99 -9.05
CA SER A 5 11.50 24.62 -8.07
C SER A 5 12.24 25.73 -7.31
N LEU A 6 12.07 26.97 -7.73
CA LEU A 6 12.54 28.14 -7.00
C LEU A 6 11.68 28.31 -5.73
N PHE A 7 12.35 28.47 -4.60
CA PHE A 7 11.72 28.88 -3.34
C PHE A 7 11.79 30.40 -3.23
N TRP A 8 10.66 31.03 -2.98
CA TRP A 8 10.55 32.45 -2.78
C TRP A 8 9.85 32.73 -1.45
N LEU A 9 10.44 33.63 -0.63
CA LEU A 9 9.88 34.03 0.65
C LEU A 9 9.96 35.53 0.80
N THR A 10 8.83 36.18 1.06
CA THR A 10 8.72 37.59 1.49
C THR A 10 8.13 37.59 2.90
N ALA A 11 8.96 37.94 3.88
CA ALA A 11 8.56 37.95 5.28
C ALA A 11 9.20 39.14 6.02
N SER A 12 8.50 39.61 7.04
CA SER A 12 9.03 40.52 8.06
C SER A 12 9.02 39.78 9.39
N VAL A 13 10.18 39.63 10.01
CA VAL A 13 10.32 38.88 11.26
C VAL A 13 11.06 39.73 12.26
N LYS A 14 10.49 39.86 13.44
CA LYS A 14 11.13 40.44 14.61
C LYS A 14 11.31 39.35 15.64
N ALA A 15 12.55 39.09 16.03
CA ALA A 15 12.86 38.10 17.03
C ALA A 15 13.81 38.69 18.08
N GLU A 16 13.53 38.39 19.32
CA GLU A 16 14.38 38.75 20.45
C GLU A 16 14.43 37.57 21.44
N GLY A 17 15.53 37.39 22.10
CA GLY A 17 15.66 36.31 23.04
C GLY A 17 17.01 36.20 23.71
N ARG A 18 17.12 35.24 24.64
CA ARG A 18 18.34 34.91 25.38
C ARG A 18 18.38 33.44 25.68
N GLY A 19 19.54 32.84 25.48
CA GLY A 19 19.77 31.40 25.69
C GLY A 19 19.56 30.60 24.42
N THR A 20 20.11 29.37 24.38
CA THR A 20 20.02 28.46 23.25
C THR A 20 19.43 27.09 23.63
N ASP A 21 19.31 26.80 24.94
CA ASP A 21 18.73 25.58 25.46
C ASP A 21 17.23 25.82 25.78
N PRO A 22 16.28 25.30 24.98
CA PRO A 22 14.85 25.52 25.21
C PRO A 22 14.32 24.88 26.49
N PHE A 23 15.06 23.93 27.06
CA PHE A 23 14.72 23.25 28.30
C PHE A 23 15.21 24.01 29.56
N SER A 24 15.90 25.12 29.38
CA SER A 24 16.39 25.93 30.49
C SER A 24 15.39 27.03 30.85
N GLU A 25 14.98 27.12 32.11
CA GLU A 25 14.12 28.19 32.62
C GLU A 25 14.67 29.62 32.39
N ARG A 26 15.99 29.75 32.15
CA ARG A 26 16.67 31.02 31.86
C ARG A 26 16.59 31.41 30.39
N THR A 27 16.18 30.51 29.54
CA THR A 27 15.99 30.76 28.10
C THR A 27 14.64 31.44 27.89
N TRP A 28 14.66 32.53 27.15
CA TRP A 28 13.43 33.17 26.69
C TRP A 28 13.58 33.61 25.24
N ALA A 29 12.50 33.59 24.50
CA ALA A 29 12.44 34.09 23.14
C ALA A 29 11.05 34.66 22.83
N LYS A 30 11.01 35.69 21.99
CA LYS A 30 9.77 36.22 21.39
C LYS A 30 9.97 36.32 19.89
N LEU A 31 8.95 35.99 19.14
CA LEU A 31 8.90 36.03 17.70
C LEU A 31 7.60 36.69 17.29
N ASP A 32 7.69 37.70 16.44
CA ASP A 32 6.58 38.33 15.74
C ASP A 32 6.94 38.30 14.25
N GLY A 33 6.20 37.53 13.48
CA GLY A 33 6.45 37.27 12.07
C GLY A 33 5.23 37.51 11.21
N LYS A 34 5.44 38.23 10.10
CA LYS A 34 4.42 38.40 9.06
C LYS A 34 5.00 37.90 7.73
N ILE A 35 4.38 36.87 7.18
CA ILE A 35 4.74 36.29 5.89
C ILE A 35 3.75 36.86 4.88
N SER A 36 4.26 37.68 3.96
CA SER A 36 3.44 38.29 2.91
C SER A 36 3.27 37.35 1.70
N ASP A 37 4.27 36.51 1.42
CA ASP A 37 4.24 35.60 0.27
C ASP A 37 5.27 34.50 0.45
N ILE A 38 4.83 33.26 0.31
CA ILE A 38 5.68 32.07 0.17
C ILE A 38 5.31 31.40 -1.15
N ARG A 39 6.32 31.09 -1.98
CA ARG A 39 6.11 30.33 -3.23
C ARG A 39 7.10 29.19 -3.32
N TYR A 40 6.60 28.05 -3.75
CA TYR A 40 7.39 26.88 -4.09
C TYR A 40 6.84 26.23 -5.35
N GLY A 41 7.56 26.38 -6.46
CA GLY A 41 7.03 26.00 -7.77
C GLY A 41 5.78 26.81 -8.13
N ALA A 42 4.67 26.12 -8.39
CA ALA A 42 3.37 26.73 -8.68
C ALA A 42 2.54 27.03 -7.41
N SER A 43 2.93 26.50 -6.26
CA SER A 43 2.21 26.68 -4.99
C SER A 43 2.55 28.01 -4.34
N SER A 44 1.55 28.71 -3.82
CA SER A 44 1.74 29.96 -3.07
C SER A 44 0.84 30.01 -1.85
N VAL A 45 1.35 30.62 -0.77
CA VAL A 45 0.60 30.97 0.45
C VAL A 45 0.99 32.39 0.84
N SER A 46 0.02 33.19 1.22
CA SER A 46 0.22 34.59 1.60
C SER A 46 -0.57 34.97 2.83
N ASP A 47 -0.29 36.13 3.38
CA ASP A 47 -1.00 36.75 4.50
C ASP A 47 -1.08 35.85 5.75
N VAL A 48 0.09 35.34 6.16
CA VAL A 48 0.25 34.51 7.37
C VAL A 48 0.98 35.32 8.43
N SER A 49 0.43 35.39 9.66
CA SER A 49 1.10 35.91 10.85
C SER A 49 1.47 34.75 11.79
N ILE A 50 2.62 34.90 12.45
CA ILE A 50 3.13 33.94 13.42
C ILE A 50 3.61 34.74 14.63
N ASP A 51 3.01 34.46 15.79
CA ASP A 51 3.43 34.97 17.08
C ASP A 51 3.97 33.83 17.92
N GLY A 52 5.16 33.97 18.46
CA GLY A 52 5.80 32.93 19.25
C GLY A 52 6.42 33.49 20.53
N SER A 53 6.33 32.71 21.60
CA SER A 53 7.01 33.03 22.86
C SER A 53 7.50 31.75 23.55
N LEU A 54 8.68 31.82 24.11
CA LEU A 54 9.23 30.83 25.03
C LEU A 54 9.63 31.59 26.32
N GLU A 55 9.04 31.23 27.43
CA GLU A 55 9.36 31.80 28.72
C GLU A 55 9.14 30.76 29.83
N LYS A 56 10.12 30.56 30.68
CA LYS A 56 10.05 29.58 31.80
C LYS A 56 9.58 28.20 31.35
N ASN A 57 10.20 27.70 30.28
CA ASN A 57 9.87 26.40 29.66
C ASN A 57 8.48 26.29 29.01
N LEU A 58 7.72 27.39 28.96
CA LEU A 58 6.44 27.46 28.27
C LEU A 58 6.65 28.01 26.86
N LEU A 59 6.43 27.18 25.87
CA LEU A 59 6.39 27.56 24.47
C LEU A 59 4.93 27.83 24.07
N LYS A 60 4.69 28.99 23.44
CA LYS A 60 3.42 29.31 22.79
C LYS A 60 3.72 29.74 21.38
N VAL A 61 2.95 29.23 20.42
CA VAL A 61 3.02 29.63 19.01
C VAL A 61 1.60 29.79 18.48
N ASP A 62 1.25 30.95 18.01
CA ASP A 62 -0.02 31.24 17.36
C ASP A 62 0.25 31.55 15.88
N LEU A 63 -0.44 30.88 14.97
CA LEU A 63 -0.39 31.11 13.54
C LEU A 63 -1.78 31.43 13.02
N LEU A 64 -1.91 32.58 12.38
CA LEU A 64 -3.14 32.99 11.73
C LEU A 64 -2.87 33.18 10.23
N SER A 65 -3.57 32.42 9.40
CA SER A 65 -3.60 32.61 7.96
C SER A 65 -4.92 33.22 7.52
N LYS A 66 -4.86 34.35 6.85
CA LYS A 66 -6.01 34.98 6.20
C LYS A 66 -6.06 34.72 4.70
N TYR A 67 -5.16 33.90 4.20
CA TYR A 67 -5.12 33.52 2.80
C TYR A 67 -6.39 32.78 2.41
N PRO A 68 -7.17 33.22 1.39
CA PRO A 68 -8.47 32.61 1.09
C PRO A 68 -8.42 31.14 0.75
N LEU A 69 -7.31 30.65 0.19
CA LEU A 69 -7.12 29.22 -0.16
C LEU A 69 -6.59 28.38 1.02
N ALA A 70 -6.14 29.03 2.11
CA ALA A 70 -5.64 28.33 3.31
C ALA A 70 -5.95 29.18 4.56
N LYS A 71 -7.25 29.39 4.84
CA LYS A 71 -7.70 30.17 5.98
C LYS A 71 -7.74 29.31 7.22
N MET A 72 -6.90 29.63 8.23
CA MET A 72 -6.77 28.82 9.44
C MET A 72 -6.24 29.63 10.62
N ASP A 73 -6.57 29.17 11.80
CA ASP A 73 -6.03 29.60 13.09
C ASP A 73 -5.44 28.39 13.81
N VAL A 74 -4.16 28.46 14.18
CA VAL A 74 -3.45 27.35 14.81
C VAL A 74 -2.73 27.86 16.06
N SER A 75 -2.98 27.24 17.19
CA SER A 75 -2.32 27.51 18.46
C SER A 75 -1.60 26.26 18.96
N LEU A 76 -0.32 26.40 19.26
CA LEU A 76 0.53 25.41 19.90
C LEU A 76 0.95 25.90 21.27
N ASN A 77 0.68 25.14 22.32
CA ASN A 77 1.19 25.35 23.67
C ASN A 77 2.00 24.14 24.09
N ALA A 78 3.22 24.34 24.58
CA ALA A 78 4.03 23.22 25.05
C ALA A 78 4.80 23.60 26.32
N THR A 79 4.96 22.61 27.22
CA THR A 79 5.86 22.68 28.37
C THR A 79 7.07 21.82 28.06
N LEU A 80 8.26 22.45 28.14
CA LEU A 80 9.52 21.84 27.73
C LEU A 80 10.42 21.59 28.94
N HIS A 81 10.53 20.35 29.39
CA HIS A 81 11.51 19.90 30.38
C HIS A 81 12.45 18.88 29.76
N LYS A 82 13.65 18.72 30.32
CA LYS A 82 14.69 17.83 29.74
C LYS A 82 14.28 16.38 29.53
N HIS A 83 13.34 15.89 30.33
CA HIS A 83 12.86 14.53 30.29
C HIS A 83 11.34 14.44 30.21
N GLU A 84 10.69 15.52 29.88
CA GLU A 84 9.24 15.56 29.71
C GLU A 84 8.85 16.73 28.82
N VAL A 85 8.15 16.44 27.74
CA VAL A 85 7.51 17.43 26.88
C VAL A 85 6.02 17.15 26.85
N LYS A 86 5.22 18.17 27.15
CA LYS A 86 3.77 18.13 26.95
C LYS A 86 3.40 19.22 25.98
N ALA A 87 2.74 18.85 24.89
CA ALA A 87 2.34 19.80 23.86
C ALA A 87 0.86 19.61 23.52
N MET A 88 0.18 20.73 23.29
CA MET A 88 -1.20 20.81 22.85
C MET A 88 -1.27 21.67 21.59
N LEU A 89 -1.80 21.11 20.52
CA LEU A 89 -2.06 21.80 19.27
C LEU A 89 -3.57 21.89 19.03
N ILE A 90 -4.04 23.09 18.76
CA ILE A 90 -5.42 23.33 18.34
C ILE A 90 -5.35 24.04 16.98
N ALA A 91 -6.09 23.52 15.99
CA ALA A 91 -6.21 24.17 14.69
C ALA A 91 -7.68 24.24 14.28
N ASP A 92 -8.11 25.42 13.87
CA ASP A 92 -9.39 25.65 13.20
C ASP A 92 -9.09 26.03 11.74
N VAL A 93 -9.38 25.10 10.84
CA VAL A 93 -9.18 25.26 9.39
C VAL A 93 -10.52 25.54 8.75
N GLU A 94 -10.79 26.84 8.49
CA GLU A 94 -12.05 27.25 7.86
C GLU A 94 -12.09 26.88 6.37
N ASN A 95 -10.95 26.94 5.69
CA ASN A 95 -10.81 26.54 4.28
C ASN A 95 -9.38 26.16 3.96
N MET A 96 -9.20 25.05 3.26
CA MET A 96 -7.95 24.62 2.65
C MET A 96 -8.23 24.08 1.26
N ASP A 97 -7.99 24.86 0.21
CA ASP A 97 -8.17 24.47 -1.19
C ASP A 97 -6.85 23.95 -1.76
N LEU A 98 -6.70 22.63 -1.74
CA LEU A 98 -5.46 21.98 -2.16
C LEU A 98 -5.19 22.11 -3.66
N GLN A 99 -6.22 22.20 -4.50
CA GLN A 99 -6.03 22.47 -5.93
C GLN A 99 -5.67 23.92 -6.18
N GLY A 100 -6.38 24.86 -5.54
CA GLY A 100 -6.09 26.27 -5.66
C GLY A 100 -4.67 26.63 -5.21
N MET A 101 -4.14 25.89 -4.22
CA MET A 101 -2.75 25.97 -3.78
C MET A 101 -1.76 25.17 -4.64
N HIS A 102 -2.21 24.47 -5.70
CA HIS A 102 -1.41 23.59 -6.56
C HIS A 102 -0.75 22.40 -5.83
N LEU A 103 -1.32 21.96 -4.71
CA LEU A 103 -0.86 20.80 -3.95
C LEU A 103 -1.48 19.48 -4.48
N MET A 104 -2.63 19.58 -5.15
CA MET A 104 -3.31 18.46 -5.80
C MET A 104 -3.74 18.82 -7.23
N ALA A 105 -3.75 17.83 -8.11
CA ALA A 105 -4.20 18.02 -9.49
C ALA A 105 -5.74 18.15 -9.60
N ASN A 106 -6.46 17.42 -8.75
CA ASN A 106 -7.92 17.42 -8.74
C ASN A 106 -8.46 18.43 -7.71
N PRO A 107 -9.62 19.05 -7.97
CA PRO A 107 -10.27 19.93 -7.01
C PRO A 107 -10.58 19.20 -5.71
N PHE A 108 -10.05 19.73 -4.62
CA PHE A 108 -10.24 19.23 -3.27
C PHE A 108 -10.10 20.38 -2.28
N ALA A 109 -11.20 20.74 -1.63
CA ALA A 109 -11.19 21.69 -0.56
C ALA A 109 -11.69 21.03 0.73
N THR A 110 -11.17 21.48 1.86
CA THR A 110 -11.53 20.91 3.16
C THR A 110 -11.55 21.94 4.26
N SER A 111 -12.39 21.74 5.27
CA SER A 111 -12.41 22.46 6.53
C SER A 111 -12.49 21.46 7.69
N PHE A 112 -11.88 21.75 8.82
CA PHE A 112 -11.89 20.87 9.99
C PHE A 112 -11.39 21.58 11.24
N GLN A 113 -11.67 20.99 12.40
CA GLN A 113 -11.06 21.33 13.67
C GLN A 113 -10.17 20.19 14.13
N LEU A 114 -8.93 20.50 14.48
CA LEU A 114 -7.94 19.55 14.97
C LEU A 114 -7.58 19.90 16.40
N PHE A 115 -7.60 18.90 17.26
CA PHE A 115 -7.03 18.91 18.59
C PHE A 115 -6.01 17.79 18.69
N ALA A 116 -4.79 18.09 19.14
CA ALA A 116 -3.76 17.09 19.34
C ALA A 116 -3.02 17.37 20.66
N GLU A 117 -2.82 16.33 21.44
CA GLU A 117 -1.99 16.29 22.64
C GLU A 117 -0.85 15.32 22.46
N VAL A 118 0.33 15.72 22.92
CA VAL A 118 1.53 14.89 22.92
C VAL A 118 2.17 14.97 24.30
N GLU A 119 2.38 13.82 24.91
CA GLU A 119 3.23 13.68 26.08
C GLU A 119 4.41 12.75 25.75
N SER A 120 5.64 13.17 26.06
CA SER A 120 6.85 12.46 25.70
C SER A 120 7.91 12.64 26.76
N ASN A 121 8.62 11.56 27.12
CA ASN A 121 9.85 11.66 27.92
C ASN A 121 11.09 11.96 27.07
N LEU A 122 10.91 12.22 25.75
CA LEU A 122 11.95 12.41 24.74
C LEU A 122 12.80 11.15 24.48
N ASP A 123 12.29 10.00 24.87
CA ASP A 123 12.90 8.69 24.70
C ASP A 123 11.81 7.67 24.28
N GLU A 124 11.53 6.68 25.08
CA GLU A 124 10.68 5.55 24.73
C GLU A 124 9.20 5.74 25.10
N ASP A 125 8.93 6.52 26.17
CA ASP A 125 7.56 6.78 26.62
C ASP A 125 6.94 7.97 25.89
N ASN A 126 5.99 7.67 25.01
CA ASN A 126 5.29 8.70 24.24
C ASN A 126 3.80 8.37 24.18
N THR A 127 2.98 9.39 24.37
CA THR A 127 1.52 9.33 24.15
C THR A 127 1.12 10.45 23.18
N ILE A 128 0.31 10.10 22.20
CA ILE A 128 -0.22 11.02 21.19
C ILE A 128 -1.71 10.81 21.09
N ASP A 129 -2.49 11.84 21.34
CA ASP A 129 -3.92 11.88 21.17
C ASP A 129 -4.29 12.93 20.13
N VAL A 130 -5.02 12.51 19.08
CA VAL A 130 -5.47 13.42 18.02
C VAL A 130 -6.97 13.23 17.81
N THR A 131 -7.67 14.34 17.77
CA THR A 131 -9.09 14.39 17.38
C THR A 131 -9.26 15.41 16.25
N LEU A 132 -9.84 14.96 15.12
CA LEU A 132 -10.22 15.80 14.01
C LEU A 132 -11.73 15.70 13.85
N GLY A 133 -12.39 16.83 14.08
CA GLY A 133 -13.85 16.95 14.04
C GLY A 133 -14.32 18.07 13.12
N ASN A 134 -15.63 18.25 13.02
CA ASN A 134 -16.27 19.25 12.16
C ASN A 134 -15.72 19.23 10.72
N TRP A 135 -15.36 18.05 10.26
CA TRP A 135 -14.67 17.83 9.01
C TRP A 135 -15.65 17.90 7.84
N GLU A 136 -15.36 18.76 6.87
CA GLU A 136 -16.07 18.81 5.60
C GLU A 136 -15.09 18.72 4.44
N VAL A 137 -15.41 17.91 3.44
CA VAL A 137 -14.64 17.75 2.21
C VAL A 137 -15.53 18.13 1.04
N VAL A 138 -15.02 19.00 0.18
CA VAL A 138 -15.70 19.48 -1.03
C VAL A 138 -14.91 19.06 -2.25
N THR A 139 -15.57 18.32 -3.14
CA THR A 139 -15.06 17.92 -4.45
C THR A 139 -16.01 18.40 -5.54
N PRO A 140 -15.63 18.43 -6.83
CA PRO A 140 -16.53 18.86 -7.90
C PRO A 140 -17.81 18.01 -8.01
N LYS A 141 -17.77 16.76 -7.54
CA LYS A 141 -18.89 15.83 -7.65
C LYS A 141 -19.84 15.88 -6.47
N GLN A 142 -19.30 16.10 -5.27
CA GLN A 142 -20.09 16.12 -4.03
C GLN A 142 -19.31 16.74 -2.88
N SER A 143 -20.05 17.18 -1.87
CA SER A 143 -19.48 17.45 -0.54
C SER A 143 -19.95 16.38 0.43
N PHE A 144 -19.12 16.04 1.41
CA PHE A 144 -19.46 15.10 2.47
C PHE A 144 -18.81 15.52 3.79
N LYS A 145 -19.42 15.07 4.88
CA LYS A 145 -18.94 15.35 6.24
C LYS A 145 -18.52 14.04 6.89
N PRO A 146 -17.24 13.69 6.81
CA PRO A 146 -16.73 12.50 7.46
C PRO A 146 -16.99 12.53 8.97
N LYS A 147 -17.08 11.35 9.57
CA LYS A 147 -17.17 11.22 11.04
C LYS A 147 -15.89 11.73 11.69
N THR A 148 -15.99 12.12 12.93
CA THR A 148 -14.84 12.47 13.76
C THR A 148 -13.77 11.37 13.69
N LEU A 149 -12.55 11.80 13.45
CA LEU A 149 -11.39 10.94 13.45
C LEU A 149 -10.70 11.07 14.80
N THR A 150 -10.34 9.95 15.40
CA THR A 150 -9.53 9.88 16.61
C THR A 150 -8.34 8.97 16.39
N LEU A 151 -7.18 9.42 16.83
CA LEU A 151 -5.95 8.65 16.90
C LEU A 151 -5.49 8.67 18.36
N HIS A 152 -5.29 7.50 18.93
CA HIS A 152 -4.59 7.34 20.20
C HIS A 152 -3.39 6.43 19.98
N ALA A 153 -2.20 6.93 20.24
CA ALA A 153 -0.95 6.18 20.14
C ALA A 153 -0.19 6.26 21.44
N ARG A 154 0.21 5.12 21.96
CA ARG A 154 1.07 5.00 23.12
C ARG A 154 2.21 4.04 22.83
N THR A 155 3.40 4.45 23.13
CA THR A 155 4.59 3.59 23.12
C THR A 155 5.34 3.75 24.43
N ASP A 156 5.87 2.67 24.93
CA ASP A 156 6.79 2.61 26.05
C ASP A 156 7.91 1.61 25.71
N ILE A 157 8.81 1.31 26.66
CA ILE A 157 9.96 0.43 26.42
C ILE A 157 9.59 -0.96 25.93
N ASP A 158 8.45 -1.48 26.35
CA ASP A 158 8.02 -2.86 26.09
C ASP A 158 6.87 -2.97 25.12
N THR A 159 6.12 -1.90 24.89
CA THR A 159 4.87 -1.97 24.11
C THR A 159 4.66 -0.77 23.21
N THR A 160 4.03 -1.02 22.10
CA THR A 160 3.42 -0.01 21.22
C THR A 160 1.96 -0.35 20.98
N ARG A 161 1.08 0.62 21.16
CA ARG A 161 -0.33 0.49 20.83
C ARG A 161 -0.82 1.73 20.10
N VAL A 162 -1.38 1.54 18.91
CA VAL A 162 -1.98 2.61 18.12
C VAL A 162 -3.42 2.20 17.81
N SER A 163 -4.35 3.07 18.07
CA SER A 163 -5.75 2.92 17.66
C SER A 163 -6.19 4.17 16.89
N PHE A 164 -6.73 3.94 15.70
CA PHE A 164 -7.28 4.96 14.84
C PHE A 164 -8.74 4.62 14.54
N HIS A 165 -9.63 5.57 14.71
CA HIS A 165 -11.06 5.42 14.43
C HIS A 165 -11.60 6.62 13.65
N ALA A 166 -12.45 6.35 12.66
CA ALA A 166 -13.18 7.37 11.93
C ALA A 166 -14.50 6.78 11.40
N GLY A 167 -15.58 6.95 12.18
CA GLY A 167 -16.84 6.24 11.94
C GLY A 167 -16.67 4.74 12.19
N ASP A 168 -16.99 3.92 11.20
CA ASP A 168 -16.80 2.45 11.27
C ASP A 168 -15.43 1.97 10.73
N LEU A 169 -14.53 2.91 10.35
CA LEU A 169 -13.13 2.58 10.12
C LEU A 169 -12.41 2.47 11.46
N GLY A 170 -11.86 1.31 11.73
CA GLY A 170 -10.96 1.04 12.86
C GLY A 170 -9.65 0.46 12.36
N ILE A 171 -8.53 1.01 12.87
CA ILE A 171 -7.19 0.46 12.67
C ILE A 171 -6.56 0.31 14.05
N ILE A 172 -6.14 -0.88 14.39
CA ILE A 172 -5.46 -1.18 15.65
C ILE A 172 -4.11 -1.81 15.32
N LEU A 173 -3.04 -1.20 15.82
CA LEU A 173 -1.70 -1.75 15.78
C LEU A 173 -1.25 -2.00 17.23
N THR A 174 -0.75 -3.18 17.50
CA THR A 174 -0.08 -3.50 18.77
C THR A 174 1.26 -4.15 18.48
N GLY A 175 2.25 -3.83 19.30
CA GLY A 175 3.58 -4.41 19.21
C GLY A 175 4.15 -4.64 20.62
N ASN A 176 4.95 -5.69 20.77
CA ASN A 176 5.63 -6.07 22.02
C ASN A 176 7.05 -5.48 22.02
N ASP A 177 7.17 -4.20 21.73
CA ASP A 177 8.42 -3.43 21.72
C ASP A 177 8.07 -1.94 21.55
N CYS A 178 9.00 -1.03 21.82
CA CYS A 178 8.80 0.38 21.52
C CYS A 178 8.75 0.65 20.00
N ILE A 179 8.09 1.72 19.61
CA ILE A 179 7.87 2.05 18.18
C ILE A 179 9.18 2.22 17.41
N HIS A 180 10.24 2.73 18.07
CA HIS A 180 11.54 2.91 17.45
C HIS A 180 12.17 1.56 17.08
N HIS A 181 12.18 0.61 17.99
CA HIS A 181 12.69 -0.74 17.74
C HIS A 181 11.86 -1.49 16.67
N ILE A 182 10.52 -1.34 16.69
CA ILE A 182 9.64 -1.91 15.65
C ILE A 182 10.03 -1.36 14.28
N THR A 183 10.20 -0.05 14.16
CA THR A 183 10.56 0.62 12.89
C THR A 183 11.94 0.21 12.41
N ASP A 184 12.91 0.08 13.31
CA ASP A 184 14.26 -0.40 12.99
C ASP A 184 14.26 -1.84 12.49
N LYS A 185 13.50 -2.73 13.14
CA LYS A 185 13.34 -4.12 12.70
C LYS A 185 12.70 -4.19 11.31
N LEU A 186 11.61 -3.45 11.07
CA LEU A 186 10.97 -3.38 9.75
C LEU A 186 11.91 -2.84 8.68
N THR A 187 12.70 -1.81 9.00
CA THR A 187 13.70 -1.24 8.09
C THR A 187 14.77 -2.26 7.74
N LYS A 188 15.29 -2.99 8.73
CA LYS A 188 16.27 -4.07 8.50
C LYS A 188 15.69 -5.16 7.61
N VAL A 189 14.49 -5.65 7.90
CA VAL A 189 13.81 -6.66 7.06
C VAL A 189 13.66 -6.18 5.62
N SER A 190 13.21 -4.94 5.42
CA SER A 190 13.06 -4.34 4.08
C SER A 190 14.40 -4.25 3.33
N ASN A 191 15.44 -3.80 4.00
CA ASN A 191 16.77 -3.71 3.42
C ASN A 191 17.34 -5.09 3.07
N ASP A 192 17.18 -6.07 3.96
CA ASP A 192 17.64 -7.44 3.72
C ASP A 192 16.91 -8.11 2.57
N ILE A 193 15.59 -7.89 2.43
CA ILE A 193 14.82 -8.34 1.26
C ILE A 193 15.42 -7.73 -0.02
N THR A 194 15.66 -6.43 -0.05
CA THR A 194 16.23 -5.75 -1.21
C THR A 194 17.61 -6.30 -1.57
N LEU A 195 18.49 -6.45 -0.59
CA LEU A 195 19.83 -7.00 -0.79
C LEU A 195 19.82 -8.46 -1.28
N GLN A 196 18.91 -9.28 -0.75
CA GLN A 196 18.76 -10.68 -1.20
C GLN A 196 18.24 -10.74 -2.63
N LEU A 197 17.27 -9.90 -3.01
CA LEU A 197 16.76 -9.83 -4.38
C LEU A 197 17.83 -9.38 -5.38
N GLU A 198 18.62 -8.37 -5.01
CA GLU A 198 19.73 -7.87 -5.85
C GLU A 198 20.85 -8.91 -6.05
N ARG A 199 21.20 -9.63 -4.97
CA ARG A 199 22.30 -10.60 -5.01
C ARG A 199 21.90 -11.95 -5.57
N ASP A 200 20.76 -12.48 -5.11
CA ASP A 200 20.38 -13.89 -5.29
C ASP A 200 19.12 -14.06 -6.15
N SER A 201 18.44 -12.97 -6.50
CA SER A 201 17.12 -12.95 -7.18
C SER A 201 16.03 -13.75 -6.44
N THR A 202 16.28 -14.11 -5.17
CA THR A 202 15.36 -14.87 -4.30
C THR A 202 15.46 -14.35 -2.88
N VAL A 203 14.42 -14.58 -2.08
CA VAL A 203 14.36 -14.16 -0.68
C VAL A 203 14.35 -15.39 0.23
N ASN A 204 15.30 -15.45 1.16
CA ASN A 204 15.33 -16.46 2.21
C ASN A 204 14.55 -15.96 3.43
N LEU A 205 13.32 -16.41 3.55
CA LEU A 205 12.40 -16.02 4.62
C LEU A 205 12.80 -16.58 6.00
N GLU A 206 13.57 -17.67 6.06
CA GLU A 206 14.06 -18.21 7.33
C GLU A 206 15.10 -17.29 8.00
N ILE A 207 15.95 -16.64 7.19
CA ILE A 207 16.91 -15.65 7.70
C ILE A 207 16.19 -14.38 8.15
N LEU A 208 15.11 -13.99 7.47
CA LEU A 208 14.34 -12.77 7.79
C LEU A 208 13.45 -12.95 9.02
N ARG A 209 12.98 -14.17 9.27
CA ARG A 209 12.03 -14.45 10.35
C ARG A 209 12.50 -13.99 11.74
N PRO A 210 13.75 -14.24 12.19
CA PRO A 210 14.24 -13.73 13.48
C PRO A 210 14.30 -12.19 13.58
N LEU A 211 14.27 -11.49 12.45
CA LEU A 211 14.32 -10.03 12.39
C LEU A 211 12.90 -9.40 12.44
N LEU A 212 11.86 -10.20 12.31
CA LEU A 212 10.48 -9.69 12.33
C LEU A 212 10.16 -9.09 13.70
N PRO A 213 9.49 -7.94 13.77
CA PRO A 213 8.90 -7.46 15.02
C PRO A 213 7.74 -8.36 15.44
N ASP A 214 7.48 -8.44 16.74
CA ASP A 214 6.25 -9.05 17.25
C ASP A 214 5.15 -7.99 17.28
N MET A 215 4.27 -8.05 16.28
CA MET A 215 3.22 -7.04 16.09
C MET A 215 1.95 -7.62 15.47
N TYR A 216 0.85 -6.98 15.78
CA TYR A 216 -0.48 -7.27 15.23
C TYR A 216 -1.10 -6.01 14.66
N LEU A 217 -1.67 -6.12 13.46
CA LEU A 217 -2.43 -5.08 12.79
C LEU A 217 -3.82 -5.59 12.46
N GLU A 218 -4.83 -4.85 12.89
CA GLU A 218 -6.23 -5.07 12.53
C GLU A 218 -6.75 -3.85 11.77
N VAL A 219 -7.43 -4.07 10.65
CA VAL A 219 -8.15 -3.04 9.89
C VAL A 219 -9.57 -3.49 9.66
N ARG A 220 -10.54 -2.67 9.99
CA ARG A 220 -11.96 -2.87 9.70
C ARG A 220 -12.56 -1.60 9.15
N ALA A 221 -13.35 -1.71 8.09
CA ALA A 221 -14.08 -0.58 7.52
C ALA A 221 -15.42 -1.07 6.96
N GLY A 222 -16.46 -0.31 7.20
CA GLY A 222 -17.78 -0.46 6.58
C GLY A 222 -18.06 0.71 5.64
N GLN A 223 -19.28 1.22 5.68
CA GLN A 223 -19.78 2.24 4.75
C GLN A 223 -19.90 3.66 5.37
N ASP A 224 -19.57 3.83 6.65
CA ASP A 224 -19.67 5.10 7.37
C ASP A 224 -18.29 5.61 7.81
N ASN A 225 -17.41 5.88 6.85
CA ASN A 225 -16.05 6.34 7.12
C ASN A 225 -15.50 7.23 5.98
N PRO A 226 -14.40 7.98 6.22
CA PRO A 226 -13.82 8.89 5.23
C PRO A 226 -13.33 8.18 3.97
N ILE A 227 -12.78 6.96 4.08
CA ILE A 227 -12.28 6.19 2.93
C ILE A 227 -13.45 5.82 2.03
N TYR A 228 -14.55 5.32 2.61
CA TYR A 228 -15.75 4.99 1.85
C TYR A 228 -16.32 6.24 1.17
N ASN A 229 -16.48 7.36 1.90
CA ASN A 229 -16.97 8.61 1.31
C ASN A 229 -16.10 9.08 0.12
N TYR A 230 -14.77 8.98 0.24
CA TYR A 230 -13.86 9.32 -0.84
C TYR A 230 -14.02 8.38 -2.05
N LEU A 231 -14.09 7.07 -1.83
CA LEU A 231 -14.27 6.08 -2.90
C LEU A 231 -15.61 6.25 -3.63
N GLN A 232 -16.66 6.68 -2.93
CA GLN A 232 -17.95 7.02 -3.55
C GLN A 232 -17.83 8.12 -4.62
N THR A 233 -16.85 9.04 -4.51
CA THR A 233 -16.59 10.04 -5.55
C THR A 233 -16.14 9.43 -6.88
N TYR A 234 -15.63 8.18 -6.84
CA TYR A 234 -15.22 7.39 -8.00
C TYR A 234 -16.21 6.26 -8.35
N TYR A 235 -17.43 6.31 -7.78
CA TYR A 235 -18.46 5.27 -7.93
C TYR A 235 -18.01 3.88 -7.49
N VAL A 236 -17.07 3.82 -6.53
CA VAL A 236 -16.66 2.57 -5.89
C VAL A 236 -17.43 2.40 -4.60
N ASP A 237 -18.10 1.26 -4.49
CA ASP A 237 -18.91 0.85 -3.34
C ASP A 237 -18.38 -0.47 -2.78
N PHE A 238 -18.47 -0.67 -1.48
CA PHE A 238 -18.20 -1.93 -0.81
C PHE A 238 -19.03 -2.03 0.48
N LYS A 239 -19.32 -3.24 0.91
CA LYS A 239 -20.05 -3.46 2.17
C LYS A 239 -19.12 -3.40 3.38
N SER A 240 -17.99 -4.08 3.32
CA SER A 240 -16.99 -4.09 4.38
C SER A 240 -15.64 -4.54 3.90
N ILE A 241 -14.61 -4.05 4.58
CA ILE A 241 -13.21 -4.46 4.47
C ILE A 241 -12.77 -4.95 5.85
N ALA A 242 -12.06 -6.08 5.90
CA ALA A 242 -11.41 -6.58 7.10
C ALA A 242 -10.02 -7.10 6.73
N MET A 243 -9.03 -6.80 7.57
CA MET A 243 -7.68 -7.33 7.46
C MET A 243 -7.12 -7.57 8.85
N ASN A 244 -6.50 -8.72 9.06
CA ASN A 244 -5.67 -9.01 10.23
C ASN A 244 -4.29 -9.42 9.72
N ALA A 245 -3.25 -8.83 10.27
CA ALA A 245 -1.87 -9.21 9.98
C ALA A 245 -1.11 -9.37 11.29
N TYR A 246 -0.32 -10.41 11.36
CA TYR A 246 0.51 -10.73 12.50
C TYR A 246 1.91 -11.07 12.04
N THR A 247 2.91 -10.59 12.76
CA THR A 247 4.31 -10.95 12.55
C THR A 247 4.98 -11.26 13.88
N SER A 248 5.86 -12.26 13.91
CA SER A 248 6.74 -12.51 15.04
C SER A 248 7.97 -13.33 14.63
N PRO A 249 9.07 -13.26 15.39
CA PRO A 249 10.23 -14.14 15.20
C PRO A 249 9.88 -15.63 15.32
N GLU A 250 8.91 -15.98 16.16
CA GLU A 250 8.55 -17.38 16.43
C GLU A 250 7.64 -17.96 15.36
N THR A 251 6.63 -17.23 14.93
CA THR A 251 5.58 -17.74 14.03
C THR A 251 5.70 -17.24 12.60
N GLY A 252 6.56 -16.24 12.35
CA GLY A 252 6.72 -15.63 11.04
C GLY A 252 5.57 -14.67 10.71
N ILE A 253 5.15 -14.63 9.45
CA ILE A 253 4.13 -13.73 8.91
C ILE A 253 2.82 -14.50 8.74
N ARG A 254 1.73 -13.90 9.19
CA ARG A 254 0.36 -14.34 8.90
C ARG A 254 -0.50 -13.14 8.56
N MET A 255 -1.30 -13.25 7.51
CA MET A 255 -2.25 -12.22 7.11
C MET A 255 -3.52 -12.88 6.56
N ASP A 256 -4.67 -12.32 6.91
CA ASP A 256 -5.94 -12.58 6.25
C ASP A 256 -6.63 -11.24 5.96
N ALA A 257 -7.15 -11.11 4.75
CA ALA A 257 -7.85 -9.92 4.30
C ALA A 257 -9.10 -10.31 3.50
N SER A 258 -10.14 -9.51 3.63
CA SER A 258 -11.39 -9.70 2.88
C SER A 258 -12.06 -8.38 2.55
N ILE A 259 -12.69 -8.34 1.36
CA ILE A 259 -13.56 -7.26 0.91
C ILE A 259 -14.88 -7.90 0.47
N TYR A 260 -15.98 -7.37 0.95
CA TYR A 260 -17.31 -7.87 0.64
C TYR A 260 -18.12 -6.86 -0.18
N ASP A 261 -18.87 -7.39 -1.16
CA ASP A 261 -19.79 -6.65 -2.03
C ASP A 261 -19.12 -5.42 -2.68
N LEU A 262 -17.91 -5.59 -3.24
CA LEU A 262 -17.23 -4.54 -4.00
C LEU A 262 -17.96 -4.29 -5.33
N ALA A 263 -18.32 -3.04 -5.59
CA ALA A 263 -18.98 -2.64 -6.82
C ALA A 263 -18.35 -1.38 -7.41
N ARG A 264 -18.31 -1.32 -8.74
CA ARG A 264 -17.99 -0.12 -9.52
C ARG A 264 -18.72 -0.17 -10.85
N ASP A 265 -19.53 0.83 -11.13
CA ASP A 265 -20.38 0.89 -12.34
C ASP A 265 -21.23 -0.40 -12.48
N THR A 266 -20.99 -1.18 -13.52
CA THR A 266 -21.69 -2.45 -13.79
C THR A 266 -20.97 -3.66 -13.20
N MET A 267 -19.71 -3.50 -12.76
CA MET A 267 -18.91 -4.58 -12.16
C MET A 267 -19.30 -4.77 -10.70
N GLN A 268 -19.51 -6.00 -10.29
CA GLN A 268 -19.81 -6.35 -8.92
C GLN A 268 -19.14 -7.66 -8.55
N ILE A 269 -18.43 -7.66 -7.42
CA ILE A 269 -17.72 -8.79 -6.83
C ILE A 269 -18.29 -9.02 -5.43
N ASP A 270 -18.74 -10.23 -5.14
CA ASP A 270 -19.34 -10.52 -3.84
C ASP A 270 -18.30 -10.66 -2.73
N THR A 271 -17.14 -11.26 -3.03
CA THR A 271 -16.08 -11.46 -2.06
C THR A 271 -14.71 -11.46 -2.73
N ILE A 272 -13.78 -10.73 -2.14
CA ILE A 272 -12.34 -10.87 -2.39
C ILE A 272 -11.73 -11.34 -1.08
N ARG A 273 -10.88 -12.37 -1.12
CA ARG A 273 -10.10 -12.86 0.04
C ARG A 273 -8.64 -12.96 -0.35
N ALA A 274 -7.77 -12.68 0.61
CA ALA A 274 -6.33 -12.91 0.49
C ALA A 274 -5.84 -13.47 1.82
N GLU A 275 -5.03 -14.51 1.75
CA GLU A 275 -4.44 -15.17 2.91
C GLU A 275 -2.94 -15.35 2.67
N MET A 276 -2.17 -15.22 3.73
CA MET A 276 -0.73 -15.42 3.71
C MET A 276 -0.32 -16.08 5.03
N HIS A 277 0.51 -17.10 4.95
CA HIS A 277 0.99 -17.82 6.11
C HIS A 277 2.41 -18.32 5.91
N GLN A 278 3.31 -17.96 6.82
CA GLN A 278 4.67 -18.50 6.86
C GLN A 278 4.71 -19.77 7.71
N ASP A 279 5.21 -20.83 7.13
CA ASP A 279 5.54 -22.07 7.83
C ASP A 279 7.08 -22.21 8.05
N SER A 280 7.53 -23.38 8.48
CA SER A 280 8.96 -23.67 8.66
C SER A 280 9.75 -23.74 7.34
N LEU A 281 9.09 -23.85 6.20
CA LEU A 281 9.73 -24.03 4.91
C LEU A 281 9.63 -22.79 4.02
N GLY A 282 8.76 -21.82 4.33
CA GLY A 282 8.61 -20.59 3.56
C GLY A 282 7.23 -19.94 3.71
N LEU A 283 6.75 -19.26 2.68
CA LEU A 283 5.52 -18.50 2.66
C LEU A 283 4.50 -19.16 1.73
N LEU A 284 3.33 -19.47 2.26
CA LEU A 284 2.14 -19.86 1.52
C LEU A 284 1.25 -18.65 1.32
N TYR A 285 0.67 -18.51 0.15
CA TYR A 285 -0.25 -17.40 -0.13
C TYR A 285 -1.42 -17.84 -1.02
N SER A 286 -2.55 -17.19 -0.84
CA SER A 286 -3.71 -17.35 -1.70
C SER A 286 -4.47 -16.04 -1.84
N ALA A 287 -5.09 -15.85 -3.01
CA ALA A 287 -6.05 -14.79 -3.25
C ALA A 287 -7.22 -15.33 -4.07
N GLN A 288 -8.43 -14.96 -3.72
CA GLN A 288 -9.64 -15.45 -4.37
C GLN A 288 -10.63 -14.30 -4.60
N VAL A 289 -11.25 -14.32 -5.76
CA VAL A 289 -12.37 -13.45 -6.15
C VAL A 289 -13.58 -14.32 -6.42
N ILE A 290 -14.70 -14.02 -5.77
CA ILE A 290 -15.93 -14.80 -5.87
C ILE A 290 -17.08 -13.88 -6.24
N LYS A 291 -17.84 -14.29 -7.24
CA LYS A 291 -19.12 -13.71 -7.61
C LYS A 291 -20.16 -14.81 -7.66
N ASN A 292 -21.07 -14.85 -6.69
CA ASN A 292 -22.12 -15.85 -6.60
C ASN A 292 -23.49 -15.27 -6.99
N LYS A 293 -23.70 -13.96 -6.81
CA LYS A 293 -25.00 -13.33 -7.05
C LYS A 293 -25.20 -13.09 -8.53
N TYR A 294 -26.27 -13.66 -9.08
CA TYR A 294 -26.67 -13.44 -10.44
C TYR A 294 -27.31 -12.05 -10.57
N ARG A 295 -26.56 -11.11 -11.08
CA ARG A 295 -27.05 -9.78 -11.45
C ARG A 295 -26.69 -9.52 -12.93
N GLN A 296 -26.10 -8.39 -13.26
CA GLN A 296 -25.71 -8.09 -14.65
C GLN A 296 -24.57 -8.98 -15.18
N GLN A 297 -23.79 -9.58 -14.30
CA GLN A 297 -22.67 -10.47 -14.64
C GLN A 297 -22.96 -11.91 -14.22
N GLN A 298 -22.44 -12.86 -14.99
CA GLN A 298 -22.47 -14.28 -14.65
C GLN A 298 -21.69 -14.56 -13.36
N PRO A 299 -22.13 -15.51 -12.53
CA PRO A 299 -21.33 -15.99 -11.41
C PRO A 299 -19.98 -16.55 -11.87
N PHE A 300 -18.96 -16.41 -11.05
CA PHE A 300 -17.66 -17.02 -11.29
C PHE A 300 -16.83 -17.07 -9.99
N SER A 301 -15.79 -17.88 -9.99
CA SER A 301 -14.71 -17.81 -9.02
C SER A 301 -13.36 -17.81 -9.74
N ALA A 302 -12.46 -16.97 -9.30
CA ALA A 302 -11.09 -16.92 -9.80
C ALA A 302 -10.15 -16.82 -8.62
N GLY A 303 -8.95 -17.32 -8.76
CA GLY A 303 -7.97 -17.20 -7.69
C GLY A 303 -6.56 -17.53 -8.15
N LEU A 304 -5.67 -17.20 -7.23
CA LEU A 304 -4.25 -17.43 -7.28
C LEU A 304 -3.86 -18.09 -5.95
N ASP A 305 -3.12 -19.18 -5.98
CA ASP A 305 -2.46 -19.75 -4.82
C ASP A 305 -1.04 -20.19 -5.16
N GLY A 306 -0.19 -20.25 -4.15
CA GLY A 306 1.20 -20.62 -4.35
C GLY A 306 2.03 -20.56 -3.09
N GLN A 307 3.33 -20.72 -3.28
CA GLN A 307 4.30 -20.67 -2.20
C GLN A 307 5.62 -20.04 -2.66
N ILE A 308 6.33 -19.48 -1.70
CA ILE A 308 7.69 -18.96 -1.87
C ILE A 308 8.58 -19.72 -0.90
N ARG A 309 9.57 -20.42 -1.43
CA ARG A 309 10.59 -21.15 -0.69
C ARG A 309 11.96 -20.56 -1.00
N TYR A 310 13.01 -21.03 -0.33
CA TYR A 310 14.37 -20.54 -0.60
C TYR A 310 14.86 -20.88 -2.01
N ASP A 311 14.51 -22.06 -2.49
CA ASP A 311 15.00 -22.64 -3.77
C ASP A 311 13.99 -22.54 -4.90
N PHE A 312 12.72 -22.25 -4.60
CA PHE A 312 11.70 -22.06 -5.63
C PHE A 312 10.53 -21.19 -5.17
N GLY A 313 9.80 -20.68 -6.15
CA GLY A 313 8.47 -20.11 -5.96
C GLY A 313 7.50 -20.67 -6.98
N ASP A 314 6.26 -20.88 -6.60
CA ASP A 314 5.21 -21.27 -7.55
C ASP A 314 3.95 -20.42 -7.39
N ALA A 315 3.18 -20.34 -8.46
CA ALA A 315 1.89 -19.68 -8.52
C ALA A 315 0.95 -20.47 -9.41
N ARG A 316 -0.25 -20.75 -8.94
CA ARG A 316 -1.31 -21.40 -9.70
C ARG A 316 -2.52 -20.50 -9.82
N LEU A 317 -2.92 -20.24 -11.06
CA LEU A 317 -4.11 -19.48 -11.41
C LEU A 317 -5.26 -20.44 -11.73
N TYR A 318 -6.44 -20.12 -11.26
CA TYR A 318 -7.65 -20.83 -11.63
C TYR A 318 -8.83 -19.87 -11.88
N PHE A 319 -9.71 -20.28 -12.77
CA PHE A 319 -11.00 -19.65 -13.01
C PHE A 319 -12.06 -20.72 -13.20
N LYS A 320 -13.22 -20.55 -12.57
CA LYS A 320 -14.40 -21.39 -12.73
C LYS A 320 -15.60 -20.52 -13.04
N ASP A 321 -16.42 -20.94 -13.98
CA ASP A 321 -17.69 -20.29 -14.30
C ASP A 321 -18.77 -20.55 -13.24
N GLY A 322 -19.95 -19.96 -13.44
CA GLY A 322 -21.08 -20.11 -12.52
C GLY A 322 -21.69 -21.51 -12.44
N LYS A 323 -21.32 -22.42 -13.33
CA LYS A 323 -21.70 -23.83 -13.29
C LYS A 323 -20.65 -24.68 -12.59
N GLY A 324 -19.51 -24.10 -12.23
CA GLY A 324 -18.38 -24.79 -11.63
C GLY A 324 -17.42 -25.42 -12.66
N GLU A 325 -17.64 -25.17 -13.97
CA GLU A 325 -16.71 -25.59 -15.02
C GLU A 325 -15.41 -24.80 -14.93
N THR A 326 -14.29 -25.51 -15.01
CA THR A 326 -12.96 -24.90 -14.97
C THR A 326 -12.63 -24.33 -16.35
N GLY A 327 -12.51 -22.98 -16.41
CA GLY A 327 -12.12 -22.27 -17.62
C GLY A 327 -10.63 -21.98 -17.71
N LEU A 328 -9.95 -21.87 -16.54
CA LEU A 328 -8.49 -21.74 -16.45
C LEU A 328 -7.97 -22.55 -15.28
N LEU A 329 -6.92 -23.29 -15.53
CA LEU A 329 -6.08 -23.94 -14.50
C LEU A 329 -4.67 -24.03 -15.06
N LEU A 330 -3.80 -23.16 -14.59
CA LEU A 330 -2.41 -23.08 -15.05
C LEU A 330 -1.53 -22.58 -13.91
N GLY A 331 -0.42 -23.24 -13.70
CA GLY A 331 0.59 -22.83 -12.74
C GLY A 331 1.94 -22.63 -13.40
N ILE A 332 2.74 -21.81 -12.77
CA ILE A 332 4.15 -21.63 -13.08
C ILE A 332 4.97 -21.83 -11.81
N ARG A 333 6.06 -22.56 -11.93
CA ARG A 333 7.06 -22.71 -10.88
C ARG A 333 8.40 -22.19 -11.40
N ALA A 334 9.07 -21.45 -10.57
CA ALA A 334 10.38 -20.89 -10.79
C ALA A 334 11.37 -21.50 -9.79
N ASP A 335 12.25 -22.36 -10.25
CA ASP A 335 13.30 -22.98 -9.44
C ASP A 335 14.61 -22.20 -9.59
N LYS A 336 15.26 -21.92 -8.47
CA LYS A 336 16.60 -21.31 -8.46
C LYS A 336 17.62 -22.35 -8.93
N ILE A 337 18.42 -21.99 -9.90
CA ILE A 337 19.54 -22.80 -10.39
C ILE A 337 20.85 -22.04 -10.28
N GLN A 338 21.99 -22.72 -10.49
CA GLN A 338 23.27 -22.02 -10.57
C GLN A 338 23.28 -21.04 -11.75
N ASN A 339 23.44 -19.77 -11.45
CA ASN A 339 23.48 -18.66 -12.42
C ASN A 339 22.18 -18.44 -13.21
N GLY A 340 20.98 -18.64 -12.60
CA GLY A 340 19.74 -18.36 -13.31
C GLY A 340 18.48 -18.87 -12.62
N VAL A 341 17.40 -18.87 -13.39
CA VAL A 341 16.09 -19.39 -12.94
C VAL A 341 15.55 -20.33 -14.01
N LYS A 342 15.05 -21.49 -13.55
CA LYS A 342 14.35 -22.47 -14.38
C LYS A 342 12.85 -22.36 -14.12
N PHE A 343 12.09 -22.01 -15.13
CA PHE A 343 10.64 -21.99 -15.10
C PHE A 343 10.08 -23.29 -15.67
N HIS A 344 9.01 -23.80 -15.09
CA HIS A 344 8.18 -24.83 -15.70
C HIS A 344 6.70 -24.62 -15.39
N LEU A 345 5.84 -25.07 -16.28
CA LEU A 345 4.40 -25.02 -16.13
C LEU A 345 3.85 -26.31 -15.51
N PHE A 346 2.75 -26.18 -14.80
CA PHE A 346 1.97 -27.30 -14.22
C PHE A 346 0.47 -26.95 -14.16
N PRO A 347 -0.47 -27.90 -13.97
CA PRO A 347 -0.27 -29.34 -14.00
C PRO A 347 0.02 -29.87 -15.42
N ASP A 348 0.26 -31.16 -15.56
CA ASP A 348 0.52 -31.82 -16.86
C ASP A 348 -0.63 -31.63 -17.86
N ASP A 349 -1.86 -31.56 -17.36
CA ASP A 349 -3.08 -31.30 -18.12
C ASP A 349 -3.67 -29.90 -17.72
N PRO A 350 -3.07 -28.76 -18.13
CA PRO A 350 -3.61 -27.45 -17.84
C PRO A 350 -4.92 -27.21 -18.64
N ILE A 351 -5.78 -26.37 -18.08
CA ILE A 351 -7.03 -25.96 -18.72
C ILE A 351 -6.90 -24.50 -19.13
N ILE A 352 -7.14 -24.20 -20.40
CA ILE A 352 -7.14 -22.84 -20.93
C ILE A 352 -8.40 -22.64 -21.77
N ALA A 353 -9.19 -21.61 -21.44
CA ALA A 353 -10.43 -21.29 -22.12
C ALA A 353 -11.41 -22.47 -22.21
N PHE A 354 -11.59 -23.18 -21.09
CA PHE A 354 -12.45 -24.37 -20.94
C PHE A 354 -12.00 -25.59 -21.78
N ARG A 355 -10.78 -25.60 -22.27
CA ARG A 355 -10.21 -26.71 -23.05
C ARG A 355 -8.99 -27.28 -22.34
N PRO A 356 -8.90 -28.61 -22.24
CA PRO A 356 -7.70 -29.27 -21.72
C PRO A 356 -6.58 -29.19 -22.75
N PHE A 357 -5.39 -28.95 -22.26
CA PHE A 357 -4.14 -29.03 -23.00
C PHE A 357 -3.24 -30.07 -22.34
N LYS A 358 -2.20 -30.49 -23.02
CA LYS A 358 -1.14 -31.35 -22.48
C LYS A 358 0.20 -30.65 -22.57
N LEU A 359 0.92 -30.65 -21.46
CA LEU A 359 2.30 -30.21 -21.38
C LEU A 359 3.24 -31.40 -21.67
N ASN A 360 4.39 -31.13 -22.30
CA ASN A 360 5.45 -32.13 -22.31
C ASN A 360 5.96 -32.33 -20.85
N PRO A 361 6.22 -33.58 -20.42
CA PRO A 361 6.55 -33.87 -19.02
C PRO A 361 7.80 -33.17 -18.50
N ASP A 362 8.74 -32.90 -19.39
CA ASP A 362 10.01 -32.20 -19.15
C ASP A 362 10.00 -30.77 -19.67
N ASN A 363 8.85 -30.09 -19.53
CA ASN A 363 8.76 -28.70 -19.97
C ASN A 363 9.62 -27.78 -19.10
N TYR A 364 10.32 -26.82 -19.73
CA TYR A 364 11.06 -25.78 -19.02
C TYR A 364 11.39 -24.57 -19.90
N VAL A 365 11.68 -23.47 -19.23
CA VAL A 365 12.39 -22.31 -19.77
C VAL A 365 13.46 -21.91 -18.76
N VAL A 366 14.71 -21.98 -19.12
CA VAL A 366 15.86 -21.56 -18.30
C VAL A 366 16.32 -20.17 -18.76
N VAL A 367 16.43 -19.25 -17.84
CA VAL A 367 16.93 -17.90 -18.10
C VAL A 367 18.17 -17.68 -17.22
N ARG A 368 19.36 -17.60 -17.82
CA ARG A 368 20.62 -17.26 -17.14
C ARG A 368 21.01 -15.81 -17.39
N SER A 369 20.66 -15.28 -18.57
CA SER A 369 20.74 -13.86 -18.90
C SER A 369 19.78 -13.55 -20.05
N MET A 370 19.66 -12.27 -20.45
CA MET A 370 18.85 -11.87 -21.62
C MET A 370 19.36 -12.47 -22.95
N LYS A 371 20.58 -13.02 -22.98
CA LYS A 371 21.21 -13.64 -24.14
C LYS A 371 21.42 -15.16 -23.99
N ASP A 372 21.08 -15.71 -22.84
CA ASP A 372 21.26 -17.13 -22.52
C ASP A 372 19.92 -17.66 -22.00
N ILE A 373 19.07 -18.06 -22.94
CA ILE A 373 17.74 -18.62 -22.67
C ILE A 373 17.66 -19.97 -23.37
N GLU A 374 17.38 -21.00 -22.57
CA GLU A 374 17.16 -22.35 -23.04
C GLU A 374 15.70 -22.74 -22.80
N ALA A 375 15.03 -23.35 -23.76
CA ALA A 375 13.62 -23.66 -23.63
C ALA A 375 13.25 -25.02 -24.26
N ASN A 376 12.33 -25.74 -23.60
CA ASN A 376 11.63 -26.89 -24.11
C ASN A 376 10.23 -26.91 -23.52
N LEU A 377 9.34 -26.09 -24.01
CA LEU A 377 7.95 -25.96 -23.54
C LEU A 377 7.01 -26.23 -24.71
N ARG A 378 6.24 -27.32 -24.62
CA ARG A 378 5.22 -27.64 -25.60
C ARG A 378 3.86 -27.81 -24.91
N LEU A 379 2.92 -26.99 -25.33
CA LEU A 379 1.50 -27.06 -24.94
C LEU A 379 0.70 -27.55 -26.13
N SER A 380 0.08 -28.72 -26.05
CA SER A 380 -0.67 -29.34 -27.14
C SER A 380 -2.16 -29.46 -26.77
N GLY A 381 -3.03 -29.04 -27.63
CA GLY A 381 -4.49 -29.11 -27.50
C GLY A 381 -5.14 -29.96 -28.59
N ASP A 382 -6.47 -29.96 -28.61
CA ASP A 382 -7.26 -30.62 -29.67
C ASP A 382 -7.01 -29.97 -31.05
N ASN A 383 -7.29 -30.69 -32.12
CA ASN A 383 -7.18 -30.23 -33.51
C ASN A 383 -5.78 -29.74 -33.90
N ASN A 384 -4.73 -30.36 -33.34
CA ASN A 384 -3.34 -29.98 -33.56
C ASN A 384 -2.99 -28.54 -33.10
N ALA A 385 -3.83 -27.93 -32.26
CA ALA A 385 -3.45 -26.67 -31.62
C ALA A 385 -2.22 -26.86 -30.77
N ALA A 386 -1.19 -26.08 -30.97
CA ALA A 386 0.04 -26.18 -30.20
C ALA A 386 0.73 -24.80 -30.04
N LEU A 387 1.31 -24.60 -28.86
CA LEU A 387 2.35 -23.63 -28.60
C LEU A 387 3.63 -24.40 -28.31
N TRP A 388 4.70 -24.12 -29.05
CA TRP A 388 6.00 -24.73 -28.81
C TRP A 388 7.05 -23.64 -28.69
N ILE A 389 7.70 -23.57 -27.54
CA ILE A 389 8.85 -22.68 -27.29
C ILE A 389 10.05 -23.60 -27.07
N HIS A 390 11.05 -23.50 -27.95
CA HIS A 390 12.25 -24.34 -27.90
C HIS A 390 13.49 -23.56 -28.31
N SER A 391 14.61 -23.96 -27.76
CA SER A 391 15.93 -23.51 -28.22
C SER A 391 16.55 -24.59 -29.12
N GLN A 392 17.25 -24.16 -30.16
CA GLN A 392 18.08 -25.01 -30.99
C GLN A 392 19.56 -24.66 -30.74
N ALA A 393 20.34 -25.65 -30.32
CA ALA A 393 21.76 -25.50 -30.20
C ALA A 393 22.37 -25.57 -31.61
N GLU A 394 22.34 -24.50 -32.38
CA GLU A 394 23.08 -24.36 -33.63
C GLU A 394 24.20 -23.33 -33.43
N SER A 395 25.41 -23.89 -33.19
CA SER A 395 26.69 -23.16 -33.13
C SER A 395 27.05 -22.43 -31.82
N ASP A 396 28.36 -22.34 -31.60
CA ASP A 396 29.05 -21.93 -30.37
C ASP A 396 28.81 -20.47 -29.85
N GLU A 397 27.90 -19.69 -30.43
CA GLU A 397 27.86 -18.25 -30.14
C GLU A 397 26.50 -17.70 -29.64
N MET A 398 25.34 -18.27 -29.94
CA MET A 398 24.02 -17.85 -29.40
C MET A 398 22.98 -18.96 -29.53
N GLU A 399 22.25 -19.27 -28.46
CA GLU A 399 21.05 -20.11 -28.50
C GLU A 399 19.89 -19.27 -29.07
N GLU A 400 19.35 -19.69 -30.23
CA GLU A 400 18.14 -19.09 -30.78
C GLU A 400 16.91 -19.72 -30.11
N VAL A 401 16.03 -18.88 -29.60
CA VAL A 401 14.73 -19.31 -29.04
C VAL A 401 13.64 -19.12 -30.10
N HIS A 402 13.01 -20.22 -30.44
CA HIS A 402 11.90 -20.27 -31.40
C HIS A 402 10.58 -20.39 -30.65
N ALA A 403 9.57 -19.63 -31.07
CA ALA A 403 8.20 -19.75 -30.60
C ALA A 403 7.29 -20.07 -31.79
N GLU A 404 6.73 -21.25 -31.81
CA GLU A 404 5.83 -21.71 -32.85
C GLU A 404 4.39 -21.78 -32.33
N LEU A 405 3.47 -21.18 -33.07
CA LEU A 405 2.05 -21.22 -32.83
C LEU A 405 1.39 -21.99 -33.97
N ASN A 406 0.63 -23.02 -33.66
CA ASN A 406 -0.05 -23.82 -34.66
C ASN A 406 -1.53 -23.97 -34.32
N GLN A 407 -2.40 -23.64 -35.27
CA GLN A 407 -3.85 -23.84 -35.21
C GLN A 407 -4.51 -23.31 -33.91
N ILE A 408 -4.06 -22.18 -33.39
CA ILE A 408 -4.67 -21.53 -32.25
C ILE A 408 -5.86 -20.73 -32.70
N ASP A 409 -7.06 -21.15 -32.31
CA ASP A 409 -8.32 -20.45 -32.54
C ASP A 409 -8.40 -19.20 -31.66
N LEU A 410 -8.31 -18.02 -32.28
CA LEU A 410 -8.40 -16.72 -31.57
C LEU A 410 -9.79 -16.52 -30.89
N GLY A 411 -10.82 -17.20 -31.37
CA GLY A 411 -12.12 -17.20 -30.71
C GLY A 411 -12.09 -17.80 -29.30
N ILE A 412 -11.15 -18.69 -29.01
CA ILE A 412 -10.95 -19.24 -27.67
C ILE A 412 -10.57 -18.15 -26.69
N ILE A 413 -9.65 -17.26 -27.08
CA ILE A 413 -9.15 -16.17 -26.23
C ILE A 413 -10.29 -15.17 -25.95
N SER A 414 -11.04 -14.76 -26.98
CA SER A 414 -12.13 -13.81 -26.80
C SER A 414 -13.32 -14.40 -26.04
N ASN A 415 -13.57 -15.70 -26.13
CA ASN A 415 -14.65 -16.35 -25.38
C ASN A 415 -14.29 -16.58 -23.90
N ALA A 416 -13.00 -16.72 -23.60
CA ALA A 416 -12.54 -16.88 -22.22
C ALA A 416 -12.59 -15.57 -21.42
N PHE A 417 -12.44 -14.44 -22.08
CA PHE A 417 -12.36 -13.14 -21.44
C PHE A 417 -13.41 -12.19 -22.05
N SER A 418 -14.50 -11.97 -21.34
CA SER A 418 -15.61 -11.10 -21.79
C SER A 418 -15.23 -9.64 -22.06
N TYR A 419 -14.02 -9.22 -21.69
CA TYR A 419 -13.46 -7.88 -21.92
C TYR A 419 -12.69 -7.77 -23.23
N ILE A 420 -12.35 -8.89 -23.86
CA ILE A 420 -11.65 -8.91 -25.13
C ILE A 420 -12.68 -8.89 -26.25
N PRO A 421 -12.57 -7.99 -27.22
CA PRO A 421 -13.48 -7.98 -28.35
C PRO A 421 -13.51 -9.35 -29.05
N PRO A 422 -14.67 -9.77 -29.61
CA PRO A 422 -14.77 -11.04 -30.32
C PRO A 422 -13.73 -11.13 -31.43
N MET A 423 -12.76 -12.04 -31.26
CA MET A 423 -11.76 -12.34 -32.28
C MET A 423 -12.18 -13.58 -33.08
N LYS A 424 -11.89 -13.61 -34.35
CA LYS A 424 -12.10 -14.76 -35.24
C LYS A 424 -10.82 -14.96 -36.06
N GLY A 425 -10.41 -16.20 -36.18
CA GLY A 425 -9.26 -16.61 -36.99
C GLY A 425 -8.50 -17.73 -36.32
N ILE A 426 -7.62 -18.34 -37.07
CA ILE A 426 -6.69 -19.39 -36.63
C ILE A 426 -5.28 -18.86 -36.91
N LEU A 427 -4.41 -18.90 -35.89
CA LEU A 427 -2.99 -18.61 -36.01
C LEU A 427 -2.24 -19.92 -36.27
#